data_61b62181fb2e27f56fa2942853a0d34a
#
_entry.id   61b62181fb2e27f56fa2942853a0d34a
#
_cell.length_a   1.000
_cell.length_b   1.000
_cell.length_c   1.000
_cell.angle_alpha   90.00
_cell.angle_beta   90.00
_cell.angle_gamma   90.00
#
_symmetry.space_group_name_H-M   'P 1'
#
loop_
_entity.id
_entity.type
_entity.pdbx_description
1 polymer ?
#
loop_
_entity_poly.entity_id
_entity_poly.type
_entity_poly.pdbx_seq_one_letter_code
_entity_poly.pdbx_strand_id
1 'polypeptide(L)' 'FNPSGMVVYLMKALQETVAKIETLETKVAALEAG' A
#
# COMPACT_ATOMS: atom_id res chain seq x y z
N PHE A 1 15.72 1.16 18.32
CA PHE A 1 16.57 2.15 17.67
C PHE A 1 16.28 2.21 16.18
N ASN A 2 15.68 3.31 15.74
CA ASN A 2 15.37 3.53 14.33
C ASN A 2 15.95 4.85 13.86
N PRO A 3 16.98 4.81 13.00
CA PRO A 3 17.46 6.04 12.39
C PRO A 3 16.36 6.67 11.53
N SER A 4 16.33 8.00 11.50
CA SER A 4 15.24 8.70 10.82
C SER A 4 15.13 8.31 9.35
N GLY A 5 16.25 7.99 8.70
CA GLY A 5 16.21 7.55 7.30
C GLY A 5 15.48 6.22 7.14
N MET A 6 15.62 5.34 8.13
CA MET A 6 14.94 4.06 8.09
C MET A 6 13.43 4.22 8.25
N VAL A 7 13.02 5.16 9.09
CA VAL A 7 11.59 5.44 9.27
C VAL A 7 10.98 5.95 7.97
N VAL A 8 11.67 6.85 7.29
CA VAL A 8 11.19 7.38 6.01
C VAL A 8 11.07 6.25 4.99
N TYR A 9 12.07 5.38 4.93
CA TYR A 9 12.06 4.26 4.01
C TYR A 9 10.87 3.32 4.29
N LEU A 10 10.65 3.02 5.56
CA LEU A 10 9.55 2.13 5.94
C LEU A 10 8.19 2.75 5.64
N MET A 11 8.05 4.05 5.88
CA MET A 11 6.80 4.73 5.59
C MET A 11 6.50 4.72 4.09
N LYS A 12 7.52 4.91 3.27
CA LYS A 12 7.33 4.88 1.83
C LYS A 12 6.91 3.49 1.37
N ALA A 13 7.55 2.46 1.91
CA ALA A 13 7.21 1.09 1.57
C ALA A 13 5.77 0.77 1.97
N LEU A 14 5.36 1.26 3.14
CA LEU A 14 4.01 1.05 3.62
C LEU A 14 2.99 1.74 2.71
N GLN A 15 3.28 2.98 2.31
CA GLN A 15 2.39 3.72 1.44
C GLN A 15 2.22 3.02 0.09
N GLU A 16 3.30 2.48 -0.45
CA GLU A 16 3.24 1.77 -1.72
C GLU A 16 2.43 0.48 -1.58
N THR A 17 2.58 -0.20 -0.45
CA THR A 17 1.81 -1.42 -0.19
C THR A 17 0.33 -1.11 -0.06
N VAL A 18 -0.02 -0.05 0.66
CA VAL A 18 -1.42 0.35 0.81
C VAL A 18 -2.01 0.72 -0.55
N ALA A 19 -1.23 1.42 -1.39
CA ALA A 19 -1.71 1.79 -2.72
C ALA A 19 -2.00 0.54 -3.56
N LYS A 20 -1.17 -0.47 -3.46
CA LYS A 20 -1.40 -1.73 -4.20
C LYS A 20 -2.64 -2.44 -3.69
N ILE A 21 -2.85 -2.44 -2.38
CA ILE A 21 -4.03 -3.06 -1.80
C ILE A 21 -5.29 -2.35 -2.30
N GLU A 22 -5.27 -1.03 -2.33
CA GLU A 22 -6.42 -0.26 -2.81
C GLU A 22 -6.71 -0.57 -4.27
N THR A 23 -5.68 -0.69 -5.09
CA THR A 23 -5.85 -1.04 -6.49
C THR A 23 -6.47 -2.43 -6.64
N LEU A 24 -5.99 -3.39 -5.86
CA LEU A 24 -6.52 -4.74 -5.89
C LEU A 24 -7.98 -4.78 -5.43
N GLU A 25 -8.29 -4.02 -4.38
CA GLU A 25 -9.66 -3.97 -3.88
C GLU A 25 -10.61 -3.41 -4.93
N THR A 26 -10.15 -2.40 -5.67
CA THR A 26 -10.94 -1.84 -6.74
C THR A 26 -11.21 -2.87 -7.84
N LYS A 27 -10.19 -3.63 -8.19
CA LYS A 27 -10.34 -4.65 -9.21
C LYS A 27 -11.26 -5.79 -8.75
N VAL A 28 -11.12 -6.19 -7.49
CA VAL A 28 -11.98 -7.23 -6.94
C VAL A 28 -13.43 -6.77 -6.93
N ALA A 29 -13.67 -5.53 -6.52
CA ALA A 29 -15.01 -4.97 -6.51
C ALA A 29 -15.60 -4.94 -7.92
N ALA A 30 -14.79 -4.59 -8.91
CA ALA A 30 -15.24 -4.56 -10.29
C ALA A 30 -15.61 -5.96 -10.79
N LEU A 31 -14.81 -6.96 -10.42
CA LEU A 31 -15.09 -8.34 -10.81
C LEU A 31 -16.33 -8.87 -10.12
N GLU A 32 -16.52 -8.54 -8.86
CA GLU A 32 -17.69 -9.01 -8.11
C GLU A 32 -18.97 -8.30 -8.56
N ALA A 33 -18.84 -7.04 -8.95
CA ALA A 33 -19.98 -6.28 -9.41
C ALA A 33 -20.40 -6.68 -10.83
N GLY A 34 -19.44 -7.15 -11.58
CA GLY A 34 -19.67 -7.53 -12.95
C GLY A 34 -20.26 -8.89 -13.10
#